data_8c17704837f66038927001958330ef4d
#
_entry.id   8c17704837f66038927001958330ef4d
#
_cell.length_a   1.000
_cell.length_b   1.000
_cell.length_c   1.000
_cell.angle_alpha   90.00
_cell.angle_beta   90.00
_cell.angle_gamma   90.00
#
_symmetry.space_group_name_H-M   'P 1'
#
loop_
_entity.id
_entity.type
_entity.pdbx_description
1 polymer ?
#
loop_
_entity_poly.entity_id
_entity_poly.type
_entity_poly.pdbx_seq_one_letter_code
_entity_poly.pdbx_strand_id
1 'polypeptide(L)'
;MKLIIAIIRDVDTDPVSRALMEENLRVTQIASTGGFLRRGNSTLLIGLEDEQVETALNIIRQNCTHSADVNDKRTAIFVLNVAHYTHF
;
A
#
# COMPACT_ATOMS: atom_id res chain seq x y z
N MET A 1 -14.53 -3.59 -9.12
CA MET A 1 -13.75 -3.45 -7.89
C MET A 1 -12.34 -3.97 -8.09
N LYS A 2 -11.37 -3.30 -7.53
CA LYS A 2 -9.96 -3.68 -7.60
C LYS A 2 -9.40 -3.89 -6.21
N LEU A 3 -8.33 -4.63 -6.15
CA LEU A 3 -7.55 -4.81 -4.92
C LEU A 3 -6.11 -4.42 -5.21
N ILE A 4 -5.58 -3.48 -4.43
CA ILE A 4 -4.16 -3.16 -4.48
C ILE A 4 -3.47 -3.91 -3.37
N ILE A 5 -2.43 -4.65 -3.71
CA ILE A 5 -1.52 -5.25 -2.74
C ILE A 5 -0.22 -4.47 -2.83
N ALA A 6 0.08 -3.71 -1.78
CA ALA A 6 1.27 -2.87 -1.77
C ALA A 6 2.25 -3.39 -0.74
N ILE A 7 3.43 -3.78 -1.20
CA ILE A 7 4.53 -4.19 -0.33
C ILE A 7 5.47 -3.00 -0.27
N ILE A 8 5.55 -2.36 0.88
CA ILE A 8 6.32 -1.14 1.06
C ILE A 8 7.22 -1.28 2.29
N ARG A 9 8.15 -0.34 2.43
CA ARG A 9 9.04 -0.34 3.59
C ARG A 9 8.24 0.00 4.84
N ASP A 10 8.61 -0.63 5.97
CA ASP A 10 7.92 -0.39 7.23
C ASP A 10 7.86 1.10 7.60
N VAL A 11 8.94 1.84 7.31
CA VAL A 11 9.00 3.27 7.65
C VAL A 11 7.97 4.10 6.86
N ASP A 12 7.48 3.58 5.74
CA ASP A 12 6.52 4.28 4.90
C ASP A 12 5.07 3.90 5.21
N THR A 13 4.86 2.89 6.07
CA THR A 13 3.51 2.36 6.34
C THR A 13 2.57 3.42 6.89
N ASP A 14 2.99 4.14 7.92
CA ASP A 14 2.11 5.13 8.55
C ASP A 14 1.77 6.30 7.63
N PRO A 15 2.75 6.95 6.96
CA PRO A 15 2.40 8.04 6.06
C PRO A 15 1.55 7.60 4.88
N VAL A 16 1.81 6.43 4.29
CA VAL A 16 1.02 5.91 3.19
C VAL A 16 -0.40 5.59 3.64
N SER A 17 -0.54 4.86 4.74
CA SER A 17 -1.87 4.48 5.27
C SER A 17 -2.69 5.71 5.61
N ARG A 18 -2.08 6.69 6.25
CA ARG A 18 -2.77 7.92 6.65
C ARG A 18 -3.27 8.69 5.44
N ALA A 19 -2.42 8.84 4.41
CA ALA A 19 -2.78 9.55 3.21
C ALA A 19 -3.91 8.84 2.45
N LEU A 20 -3.89 7.51 2.40
CA LEU A 20 -4.96 6.74 1.76
C LEU A 20 -6.27 6.88 2.53
N MET A 21 -6.22 6.84 3.86
CA MET A 21 -7.42 7.00 4.68
C MET A 21 -8.02 8.40 4.58
N GLU A 22 -7.22 9.42 4.34
CA GLU A 22 -7.72 10.78 4.09
C GLU A 22 -8.57 10.85 2.83
N GLU A 23 -8.35 9.93 1.87
CA GLU A 23 -9.16 9.82 0.67
C GLU A 23 -10.31 8.82 0.85
N ASN A 24 -10.63 8.47 2.09
CA ASN A 24 -11.70 7.54 2.43
C ASN A 24 -11.48 6.13 1.89
N LEU A 25 -10.23 5.75 1.67
CA LEU A 25 -9.89 4.40 1.24
C LEU A 25 -9.61 3.54 2.47
N ARG A 26 -10.09 2.30 2.43
CA ARG A 26 -9.84 1.35 3.51
C ARG A 26 -8.51 0.65 3.28
N VAL A 27 -7.65 0.68 4.30
CA VAL A 27 -6.33 0.07 4.24
C VAL A 27 -6.23 -0.99 5.34
N THR A 28 -5.80 -2.19 4.97
CA THR A 28 -5.55 -3.26 5.93
C THR A 28 -4.10 -3.66 5.85
N GLN A 29 -3.39 -3.60 6.96
CA GLN A 29 -2.02 -4.08 7.04
C GLN A 29 -2.05 -5.55 7.47
N ILE A 30 -1.47 -6.44 6.65
CA ILE A 30 -1.55 -7.87 6.93
C ILE A 30 -0.22 -8.48 7.36
N ALA A 31 0.88 -7.80 7.16
CA ALA A 31 2.19 -8.34 7.52
C ALA A 31 3.21 -7.23 7.69
N SER A 32 4.16 -7.46 8.58
CA SER A 32 5.34 -6.61 8.75
C SER A 32 6.49 -7.52 9.13
N THR A 33 7.64 -7.34 8.49
CA THR A 33 8.82 -8.16 8.76
C THR A 33 9.87 -7.44 9.60
N GLY A 34 9.67 -6.14 9.85
CA GLY A 34 10.69 -5.31 10.51
C GLY A 34 10.60 -5.25 12.02
N GLY A 35 9.49 -5.67 12.60
CA GLY A 35 9.26 -5.56 14.02
C GLY A 35 9.39 -4.11 14.50
N PHE A 36 9.88 -3.91 15.72
CA PHE A 36 9.97 -2.56 16.28
C PHE A 36 11.12 -1.74 15.68
N LEU A 37 12.07 -2.38 15.02
CA LEU A 37 13.17 -1.66 14.35
C LEU A 37 12.73 -1.04 13.01
N ARG A 38 11.60 -1.47 12.47
CA ARG A 38 10.98 -0.93 11.26
C ARG A 38 11.92 -0.95 10.06
N ARG A 39 12.72 -1.99 9.94
CA ARG A 39 13.68 -2.16 8.85
C ARG A 39 13.21 -3.15 7.79
N GLY A 40 12.05 -3.75 7.98
CA GLY A 40 11.51 -4.69 7.03
C GLY A 40 10.48 -4.05 6.11
N ASN A 41 9.58 -4.88 5.61
CA ASN A 41 8.51 -4.48 4.71
C ASN A 41 7.16 -4.77 5.34
N SER A 42 6.17 -3.97 4.95
CA SER A 42 4.77 -4.19 5.32
C SER A 42 3.98 -4.48 4.06
N THR A 43 2.94 -5.30 4.19
CA THR A 43 2.01 -5.56 3.10
C THR A 43 0.67 -4.93 3.44
N LEU A 44 0.19 -4.07 2.54
CA LEU A 44 -1.09 -3.38 2.70
C LEU A 44 -2.06 -3.90 1.64
N LEU A 45 -3.31 -4.10 2.06
CA LEU A 45 -4.41 -4.42 1.16
C LEU A 45 -5.35 -3.22 1.08
N ILE A 46 -5.67 -2.79 -0.12
CA ILE A 46 -6.54 -1.65 -0.35
C ILE A 46 -7.62 -2.06 -1.35
N GLY A 47 -8.86 -2.17 -0.88
CA GLY A 47 -10.01 -2.44 -1.75
C GLY A 47 -10.60 -1.12 -2.22
N LEU A 48 -10.87 -0.98 -3.53
CA LEU A 48 -11.32 0.29 -4.07
C LEU A 48 -12.04 0.09 -5.40
N GLU A 49 -12.69 1.13 -5.87
CA GLU A 49 -13.32 1.12 -7.18
C GLU A 49 -12.30 1.48 -8.28
N ASP A 50 -12.62 1.11 -9.50
CA ASP A 50 -11.71 1.29 -10.63
C ASP A 50 -11.26 2.74 -10.77
N GLU A 51 -12.17 3.69 -10.55
CA GLU A 51 -11.87 5.12 -10.69
C GLU A 51 -10.88 5.64 -9.65
N GLN A 52 -10.71 4.92 -8.56
CA GLN A 52 -9.85 5.33 -7.45
C GLN A 52 -8.42 4.81 -7.58
N VAL A 53 -8.17 3.90 -8.52
CA VAL A 53 -6.87 3.23 -8.63
C VAL A 53 -5.72 4.21 -8.86
N GLU A 54 -5.88 5.11 -9.83
CA GLU A 54 -4.83 6.08 -10.14
C GLU A 54 -4.52 6.99 -8.94
N THR A 55 -5.56 7.46 -8.26
CA THR A 55 -5.39 8.29 -7.07
C THR A 55 -4.60 7.53 -6.00
N ALA A 56 -4.97 6.28 -5.75
CA ALA A 56 -4.30 5.48 -4.74
C ALA A 56 -2.83 5.23 -5.10
N LEU A 57 -2.55 4.91 -6.36
CA LEU A 57 -1.17 4.68 -6.80
C LEU A 57 -0.31 5.93 -6.64
N ASN A 58 -0.86 7.10 -6.97
CA ASN A 58 -0.15 8.36 -6.82
C ASN A 58 0.14 8.67 -5.36
N ILE A 59 -0.83 8.40 -4.48
CA ILE A 59 -0.67 8.60 -3.03
C ILE A 59 0.47 7.73 -2.51
N ILE A 60 0.49 6.47 -2.90
CA ILE A 60 1.54 5.55 -2.47
C ILE A 60 2.91 6.05 -2.92
N ARG A 61 3.03 6.44 -4.18
CA ARG A 61 4.31 6.95 -4.71
C ARG A 61 4.77 8.21 -3.99
N GLN A 62 3.86 9.13 -3.71
CA GLN A 62 4.20 10.41 -3.09
C GLN A 62 4.61 10.26 -1.64
N ASN A 63 4.15 9.23 -0.96
CA ASN A 63 4.38 9.06 0.48
C ASN A 63 5.42 7.99 0.81
N CYS A 64 5.95 7.30 -0.20
CA CYS A 64 7.04 6.36 0.00
C CYS A 64 8.38 7.09 -0.03
N THR A 65 9.28 6.66 0.85
CA THR A 65 10.64 7.17 0.85
C THR A 65 11.38 6.62 -0.37
N HIS A 66 11.91 7.50 -1.18
CA HIS A 66 12.67 7.07 -2.35
C HIS A 66 14.10 6.77 -1.94
N SER A 67 14.55 5.56 -2.28
CA SER A 67 15.94 5.19 -2.08
C SER A 67 16.81 5.88 -3.12
N ALA A 68 18.02 6.30 -2.72
CA ALA A 68 19.02 6.78 -3.66
C ALA A 68 19.54 5.65 -4.56
N ASP A 69 19.33 4.41 -4.16
CA ASP A 69 19.72 3.22 -4.93
C ASP A 69 18.60 2.85 -5.89
N VAL A 70 18.83 3.08 -7.19
CA VAL A 70 17.85 2.77 -8.23
C VAL A 70 17.56 1.27 -8.36
N ASN A 71 18.38 0.44 -7.75
CA ASN A 71 18.20 -1.01 -7.75
C ASN A 71 17.42 -1.52 -6.52
N ASP A 72 16.96 -0.61 -5.66
CA ASP A 72 16.17 -0.99 -4.50
C ASP A 72 14.79 -1.43 -4.95
N LYS A 73 14.52 -2.72 -4.84
CA LYS A 73 13.27 -3.33 -5.29
C LYS A 73 12.37 -3.75 -4.13
N ARG A 74 12.51 -3.09 -2.97
CA ARG A 74 11.73 -3.46 -1.79
C ARG A 74 10.26 -3.03 -1.87
N THR A 75 9.90 -2.19 -2.83
CA THR A 75 8.52 -1.77 -3.03
C THR A 75 7.94 -2.46 -4.24
N ALA A 76 6.79 -3.08 -4.08
CA ALA A 76 6.07 -3.74 -5.17
C ALA A 76 4.59 -3.46 -5.00
N ILE A 77 3.90 -3.21 -6.12
CA ILE A 77 2.47 -2.93 -6.12
C ILE A 77 1.80 -3.82 -7.15
N PHE A 78 0.77 -4.55 -6.71
CA PHE A 78 -0.06 -5.38 -7.57
C PHE A 78 -1.47 -4.82 -7.57
N VAL A 79 -2.08 -4.74 -8.75
CA VAL A 79 -3.48 -4.34 -8.88
C VAL A 79 -4.24 -5.50 -9.48
N LEU A 80 -5.22 -6.02 -8.75
CA LEU A 80 -5.96 -7.21 -9.13
C LEU A 80 -7.44 -6.88 -9.30
N ASN A 81 -8.08 -7.58 -10.24
CA ASN A 81 -9.53 -7.56 -10.35
C ASN A 81 -10.13 -8.41 -9.23
N VAL A 82 -11.20 -7.91 -8.62
CA VAL A 82 -11.92 -8.64 -7.58
C VAL A 82 -13.24 -9.12 -8.18
N ALA A 83 -13.37 -10.44 -8.33
CA ALA A 83 -14.57 -11.02 -8.90
C ALA A 83 -15.71 -11.11 -7.88
N HIS A 84 -15.38 -11.24 -6.61
CA HIS A 84 -16.37 -11.38 -5.54
C HIS A 84 -15.81 -10.83 -4.24
N TYR A 85 -16.63 -10.04 -3.53
CA TYR A 85 -16.28 -9.49 -2.23
C TYR A 85 -17.46 -9.65 -1.28
N THR A 86 -17.19 -10.17 -0.09
CA THR A 86 -18.19 -10.33 0.97
C THR A 86 -17.69 -9.67 2.25
N HIS A 87 -18.56 -8.91 2.89
CA HIS A 87 -18.27 -8.24 4.15
C HIS A 87 -19.30 -8.69 5.19
N PHE A 88 -18.81 -9.17 6.30
CA PHE A 88 -19.67 -9.63 7.41
C PHE A 88 -19.79 -8.58 8.49
#